data_79909fb1d70a2ef2f594fd167ff2335e
#
_entry.id   79909fb1d70a2ef2f594fd167ff2335e
#
_cell.length_a   1.000
_cell.length_b   1.000
_cell.length_c   1.000
_cell.angle_alpha   90.00
_cell.angle_beta   90.00
_cell.angle_gamma   90.00
#
_symmetry.space_group_name_H-M   'P 1'
#
loop_
_entity.id
_entity.type
_entity.pdbx_description
1 polymer ?
#
loop_
_entity_poly.entity_id
_entity_poly.type
_entity_poly.pdbx_seq_one_letter_code
_entity_poly.pdbx_strand_id
1 'polypeptide(L)' 'MTQRIALVTGGSRGLGKNAALKLAAKGTDILLTYHSNRQAALDVVAEIEQKGVKAAALALNV' A
#
# COMPACT_ATOMS: atom_id res chain seq x y z
N MET A 1 -13.74 18.02 -0.48
CA MET A 1 -13.05 17.06 -1.34
C MET A 1 -12.91 15.72 -0.66
N THR A 2 -13.21 14.68 -1.37
CA THR A 2 -13.22 13.34 -0.79
C THR A 2 -11.85 12.69 -0.97
N GLN A 3 -11.21 12.36 0.14
CA GLN A 3 -9.97 11.61 0.11
C GLN A 3 -10.27 10.16 -0.28
N ARG A 4 -9.52 9.63 -1.22
CA ARG A 4 -9.69 8.25 -1.66
C ARG A 4 -8.70 7.35 -0.96
N ILE A 5 -9.19 6.19 -0.57
CA ILE A 5 -8.36 5.15 0.04
C ILE A 5 -8.54 3.88 -0.78
N ALA A 6 -7.45 3.31 -1.25
CA ALA A 6 -7.49 2.07 -2.00
C ALA A 6 -6.99 0.93 -1.12
N LEU A 7 -7.72 -0.18 -1.12
CA LEU A 7 -7.31 -1.40 -0.45
C LEU A 7 -6.60 -2.29 -1.47
N VAL A 8 -5.34 -2.58 -1.22
CA VAL A 8 -4.55 -3.41 -2.12
C VAL A 8 -4.15 -4.69 -1.39
N THR A 9 -4.74 -5.80 -1.78
CA THR A 9 -4.40 -7.10 -1.18
C THR A 9 -3.10 -7.62 -1.77
N GLY A 10 -2.23 -8.14 -0.92
CA GLY A 10 -0.93 -8.64 -1.37
C GLY A 10 -0.03 -7.54 -1.93
N GLY A 11 -0.17 -6.32 -1.42
CA GLY A 11 0.52 -5.15 -1.96
C GLY A 11 2.03 -5.12 -1.78
N SER A 12 2.60 -6.10 -1.09
CA SER A 12 4.04 -6.15 -0.89
C SER A 12 4.78 -6.86 -2.03
N ARG A 13 4.06 -7.38 -3.02
CA ARG A 13 4.66 -8.15 -4.11
C ARG A 13 4.19 -7.67 -5.48
N GLY A 14 5.09 -7.71 -6.43
CA GLY A 14 4.84 -7.67 -7.86
C GLY A 14 3.73 -6.72 -8.29
N LEU A 15 2.67 -7.28 -8.86
CA LEU A 15 1.57 -6.49 -9.40
C LEU A 15 0.85 -5.66 -8.33
N GLY A 16 0.72 -6.21 -7.12
CA GLY A 16 0.11 -5.47 -6.03
C GLY A 16 0.93 -4.23 -5.65
N LYS A 17 2.24 -4.39 -5.56
CA LYS A 17 3.12 -3.27 -5.27
C LYS A 17 3.04 -2.20 -6.36
N ASN A 18 3.09 -2.61 -7.62
CA ASN A 18 3.00 -1.68 -8.74
C ASN A 18 1.67 -0.93 -8.75
N ALA A 19 0.58 -1.63 -8.50
CA ALA A 19 -0.74 -1.01 -8.45
C ALA A 19 -0.81 0.02 -7.32
N ALA A 20 -0.28 -0.33 -6.13
CA ALA A 20 -0.27 0.59 -5.00
C ALA A 20 0.53 1.85 -5.31
N LEU A 21 1.71 1.69 -5.92
CA LEU A 21 2.55 2.84 -6.24
C LEU A 21 1.89 3.74 -7.30
N LYS A 22 1.22 3.16 -8.29
CA LYS A 22 0.51 3.93 -9.29
C LYS A 22 -0.63 4.74 -8.70
N LEU A 23 -1.42 4.11 -7.80
CA LEU A 23 -2.52 4.79 -7.14
C LEU A 23 -2.00 5.91 -6.24
N ALA A 24 -0.90 5.66 -5.54
CA ALA A 24 -0.28 6.67 -4.69
C ALA A 24 0.19 7.87 -5.50
N ALA A 25 0.73 7.64 -6.69
CA ALA A 25 1.18 8.71 -7.56
C ALA A 25 0.02 9.61 -8.01
N LYS A 26 -1.21 9.10 -7.97
CA LYS A 26 -2.40 9.87 -8.30
C LYS A 26 -3.03 10.55 -7.08
N GLY A 27 -2.39 10.45 -5.92
CA GLY A 27 -2.89 11.08 -4.70
C GLY A 27 -3.85 10.24 -3.88
N THR A 28 -3.93 8.94 -4.15
CA THR A 28 -4.79 8.03 -3.41
C THR A 28 -4.03 7.46 -2.20
N ASP A 29 -4.64 7.51 -1.03
CA ASP A 29 -4.08 6.86 0.14
C ASP A 29 -4.20 5.34 0.00
N ILE A 30 -3.28 4.61 0.56
CA ILE A 30 -3.20 3.16 0.35
C ILE A 30 -3.28 2.42 1.67
N LEU A 31 -4.14 1.41 1.72
CA LEU A 31 -4.11 0.41 2.77
C LEU A 31 -3.75 -0.91 2.11
N LEU A 32 -2.57 -1.43 2.40
CA LEU A 32 -2.19 -2.70 1.82
C LEU A 32 -2.20 -3.81 2.84
N THR A 33 -2.45 -5.01 2.38
CA THR A 33 -2.49 -6.18 3.23
C THR A 33 -1.33 -7.10 2.90
N TYR A 34 -0.87 -7.83 3.91
CA TYR A 34 0.20 -8.79 3.73
C TYR A 34 -0.09 -10.03 4.56
N HIS A 35 0.54 -11.14 4.20
CA HIS A 35 0.29 -12.42 4.85
C HIS A 35 1.33 -12.70 5.94
N SER A 36 2.59 -12.73 5.58
CA SER A 36 3.65 -13.10 6.50
C SER A 36 4.87 -12.18 6.43
N ASN A 37 5.08 -11.49 5.31
CA ASN A 37 6.27 -10.68 5.13
C ASN A 37 6.00 -9.22 5.51
N ARG A 38 6.02 -8.96 6.81
CA ARG A 38 5.77 -7.64 7.33
C ARG A 38 6.78 -6.61 6.84
N GLN A 39 8.06 -6.99 6.79
CA GLN A 39 9.11 -6.04 6.40
C GLN A 39 8.91 -5.57 4.95
N ALA A 40 8.58 -6.48 4.05
CA ALA A 40 8.32 -6.10 2.67
C ALA A 40 7.13 -5.13 2.58
N ALA A 41 6.08 -5.37 3.36
CA ALA A 41 4.92 -4.49 3.38
C ALA A 41 5.29 -3.10 3.90
N LEU A 42 6.09 -3.04 4.96
CA LEU A 42 6.54 -1.76 5.52
C LEU A 42 7.43 -0.99 4.55
N ASP A 43 8.25 -1.70 3.80
CA ASP A 43 9.09 -1.06 2.77
C ASP A 43 8.23 -0.41 1.69
N VAL A 44 7.16 -1.07 1.28
CA VAL A 44 6.24 -0.51 0.29
C VAL A 44 5.49 0.69 0.87
N VAL A 45 5.08 0.60 2.14
CA VAL A 45 4.43 1.74 2.82
C VAL A 45 5.35 2.96 2.80
N ALA A 46 6.63 2.77 3.09
CA ALA A 46 7.59 3.88 3.09
C ALA A 46 7.72 4.50 1.70
N GLU A 47 7.77 3.68 0.65
CA GLU A 47 7.81 4.19 -0.72
C GLU A 47 6.56 4.99 -1.08
N ILE A 48 5.39 4.48 -0.65
CA ILE A 48 4.12 5.16 -0.93
C ILE A 48 4.07 6.52 -0.23
N GLU A 49 4.52 6.56 1.02
CA GLU A 49 4.50 7.82 1.78
C GLU A 49 5.42 8.87 1.18
N GLN A 50 6.49 8.45 0.52
CA GLN A 50 7.36 9.38 -0.19
C GLN A 50 6.66 10.10 -1.34
N LYS A 51 5.54 9.57 -1.80
CA LYS A 51 4.75 10.21 -2.84
C LYS A 51 3.77 11.25 -2.31
N GLY A 52 3.75 11.45 -0.99
CA GLY A 52 2.94 12.48 -0.37
C GLY A 52 1.55 12.03 0.07
N VAL A 53 1.27 10.73 0.02
CA VAL A 53 -0.01 10.20 0.49
C VAL A 53 0.21 9.38 1.76
N LYS A 54 -0.88 9.00 2.41
CA LYS A 54 -0.82 8.16 3.61
C LYS A 54 -0.87 6.70 3.22
N ALA A 55 -0.19 5.87 3.98
CA ALA A 55 -0.21 4.44 3.74
C ALA A 55 -0.13 3.69 5.06
N ALA A 56 -0.73 2.50 5.07
CA ALA A 56 -0.66 1.60 6.21
C ALA A 56 -0.65 0.16 5.70
N ALA A 57 -0.09 -0.72 6.51
CA ALA A 57 -0.06 -2.15 6.20
C ALA A 57 -0.84 -2.90 7.27
N LEU A 58 -1.64 -3.88 6.84
CA LEU A 58 -2.45 -4.69 7.72
C LEU A 58 -2.17 -6.16 7.48
N ALA A 59 -1.87 -6.88 8.55
CA ALA A 59 -1.65 -8.32 8.46
C ALA A 59 -2.98 -9.04 8.32
N LEU A 60 -3.06 -9.95 7.34
CA LEU A 60 -4.23 -10.80 7.17
C LEU A 60 -3.87 -12.21 7.59
N ASN A 61 -4.49 -12.65 8.68
CA ASN A 61 -4.40 -14.04 9.12
C ASN A 61 -5.68 -14.76 8.73
N VAL A 62 -5.50 -15.79 7.96
CA VAL A 62 -6.63 -16.60 7.53
C VAL A 62 -6.67 -17.89 8.34
#